data_cbdd6d404bf1b278315d1d4e3f7ef8f6
#
_entry.id   cbdd6d404bf1b278315d1d4e3f7ef8f6
#
_cell.length_a   1.000
_cell.length_b   1.000
_cell.length_c   1.000
_cell.angle_alpha   90.00
_cell.angle_beta   90.00
_cell.angle_gamma   90.00
#
_symmetry.space_group_name_H-M   'P 1'
#
loop_
_entity.id
_entity.type
_entity.pdbx_description
1 polymer ?
#
loop_
_entity_poly.entity_id
_entity_poly.type
_entity_poly.pdbx_seq_one_letter_code
_entity_poly.pdbx_strand_id
1 'polypeptide(L)'
;MLITGHSRENFGDGFISMVTAMKDLSEKYPDVDFVYPMHLNPNVRKPIAEVFGAEVIHHEAGNSPSGGLGASHNFFFIEPLQYLEFVYLMEKSTVVLTDSGGIQEEAPGLGKPVLVMRDTTERPEALKSGTVHLVGTNHDLIVNEVSTLLDDAVAYEKMSKAVNPYGDGKACSRIVRALNGEAVGRYEVK
;
A
#
# COMPACT_ATOMS: atom_id res chain seq x y z
N MET A 1 -5.94 6.30 3.93
CA MET A 1 -4.93 5.72 3.02
C MET A 1 -4.03 4.78 3.80
N LEU A 2 -3.71 3.59 3.29
CA LEU A 2 -2.76 2.66 3.90
C LEU A 2 -1.41 2.77 3.22
N ILE A 3 -0.34 2.83 4.02
CA ILE A 3 1.05 2.88 3.53
C ILE A 3 1.81 1.69 4.10
N THR A 4 2.58 1.01 3.27
CA THR A 4 3.52 -0.03 3.71
C THR A 4 4.84 0.09 2.93
N GLY A 5 5.96 0.12 3.63
CA GLY A 5 7.25 0.26 2.98
C GLY A 5 8.38 -0.19 3.89
N HIS A 6 9.20 -1.13 3.40
CA HIS A 6 10.35 -1.66 4.13
C HIS A 6 11.40 -2.32 3.23
N SER A 7 11.24 -2.22 1.90
CA SER A 7 12.15 -2.85 0.95
C SER A 7 13.56 -2.28 1.04
N ARG A 8 14.53 -3.17 1.15
CA ARG A 8 15.95 -2.81 1.22
C ARG A 8 16.44 -2.10 -0.04
N GLU A 9 15.78 -2.35 -1.17
CA GLU A 9 16.08 -1.74 -2.47
C GLU A 9 15.91 -0.22 -2.47
N ASN A 10 15.05 0.31 -1.60
CA ASN A 10 14.70 1.73 -1.53
C ASN A 10 15.52 2.52 -0.49
N PHE A 11 16.40 1.87 0.30
CA PHE A 11 17.13 2.56 1.35
C PHE A 11 18.09 3.63 0.81
N GLY A 12 18.25 4.71 1.57
CA GLY A 12 19.02 5.90 1.20
C GLY A 12 18.12 7.02 0.69
N ASP A 13 18.59 7.78 -0.31
CA ASP A 13 17.90 8.97 -0.83
C ASP A 13 16.51 8.66 -1.38
N GLY A 14 16.31 7.49 -1.97
CA GLY A 14 15.01 7.06 -2.45
C GLY A 14 13.98 6.93 -1.33
N PHE A 15 14.37 6.37 -0.19
CA PHE A 15 13.46 6.25 0.96
C PHE A 15 13.10 7.60 1.56
N ILE A 16 14.05 8.53 1.66
CA ILE A 16 13.80 9.90 2.12
C ILE A 16 12.84 10.62 1.16
N SER A 17 13.03 10.46 -0.15
CA SER A 17 12.13 11.02 -1.18
C SER A 17 10.70 10.51 -1.01
N MET A 18 10.50 9.19 -0.81
CA MET A 18 9.18 8.61 -0.54
C MET A 18 8.54 9.16 0.74
N VAL A 19 9.30 9.22 1.83
CA VAL A 19 8.81 9.70 3.14
C VAL A 19 8.45 11.18 3.06
N THR A 20 9.22 11.99 2.32
CA THR A 20 8.90 13.40 2.08
C THR A 20 7.61 13.55 1.28
N ALA A 21 7.41 12.74 0.23
CA ALA A 21 6.16 12.73 -0.53
C ALA A 21 4.94 12.38 0.35
N MET A 22 5.09 11.42 1.27
CA MET A 22 4.03 11.05 2.22
C MET A 22 3.68 12.22 3.16
N LYS A 23 4.68 12.96 3.63
CA LYS A 23 4.48 14.15 4.47
C LYS A 23 3.74 15.23 3.70
N ASP A 24 4.19 15.58 2.50
CA ASP A 24 3.55 16.60 1.67
C ASP A 24 2.10 16.23 1.32
N LEU A 25 1.82 14.94 1.08
CA LEU A 25 0.46 14.44 0.89
C LEU A 25 -0.41 14.63 2.13
N SER A 26 0.12 14.37 3.33
CA SER A 26 -0.63 14.56 4.56
C SER A 26 -0.95 16.02 4.85
N GLU A 27 -0.06 16.93 4.48
CA GLU A 27 -0.28 18.38 4.56
C GLU A 27 -1.29 18.87 3.50
N LYS A 28 -1.23 18.28 2.29
CA LYS A 28 -2.14 18.60 1.19
C LYS A 28 -3.58 18.13 1.43
N TYR A 29 -3.75 16.99 2.10
CA TYR A 29 -5.05 16.35 2.34
C TYR A 29 -5.34 16.20 3.83
N PRO A 30 -5.64 17.28 4.55
CA PRO A 30 -5.83 17.25 6.01
C PRO A 30 -7.04 16.41 6.46
N ASP A 31 -8.01 16.15 5.57
CA ASP A 31 -9.19 15.33 5.84
C ASP A 31 -9.00 13.84 5.49
N VAL A 32 -7.81 13.45 5.05
CA VAL A 32 -7.45 12.06 4.74
C VAL A 32 -6.51 11.50 5.79
N ASP A 33 -6.89 10.42 6.44
CA ASP A 33 -6.01 9.70 7.36
C ASP A 33 -4.98 8.85 6.60
N PHE A 34 -3.71 9.03 6.94
CA PHE A 34 -2.57 8.26 6.46
C PHE A 34 -2.11 7.31 7.55
N VAL A 35 -2.21 6.01 7.33
CA VAL A 35 -1.84 5.01 8.33
C VAL A 35 -0.67 4.19 7.83
N TYR A 36 0.42 4.19 8.58
CA TYR A 36 1.65 3.49 8.25
C TYR A 36 2.06 2.53 9.38
N PRO A 37 1.74 1.22 9.27
CA PRO A 37 2.33 0.19 10.10
C PRO A 37 3.85 0.14 9.88
N MET A 38 4.59 0.72 10.82
CA MET A 38 6.01 1.02 10.64
C MET A 38 6.89 -0.15 11.07
N HIS A 39 7.67 -0.71 10.15
CA HIS A 39 8.59 -1.79 10.45
C HIS A 39 9.65 -1.37 11.50
N LEU A 40 10.01 -2.31 12.39
CA LEU A 40 10.94 -2.04 13.51
C LEU A 40 12.39 -1.77 13.08
N ASN A 41 12.73 -2.01 11.80
CA ASN A 41 14.07 -1.82 11.28
C ASN A 41 14.51 -0.35 11.41
N PRO A 42 15.70 -0.07 12.03
CA PRO A 42 16.23 1.28 12.12
C PRO A 42 16.39 2.01 10.78
N ASN A 43 16.63 1.27 9.68
CA ASN A 43 16.74 1.84 8.34
C ASN A 43 15.38 2.35 7.79
N VAL A 44 14.27 1.96 8.42
CA VAL A 44 12.94 2.52 8.16
C VAL A 44 12.66 3.68 9.13
N ARG A 45 12.90 3.46 10.43
CA ARG A 45 12.54 4.42 11.48
C ARG A 45 13.36 5.72 11.44
N LYS A 46 14.68 5.63 11.17
CA LYS A 46 15.55 6.81 11.14
C LYS A 46 15.15 7.85 10.09
N PRO A 47 15.00 7.50 8.80
CA PRO A 47 14.56 8.48 7.79
C PRO A 47 13.16 9.04 8.07
N ILE A 48 12.26 8.25 8.62
CA ILE A 48 10.94 8.74 9.05
C ILE A 48 11.09 9.79 10.15
N ALA A 49 11.94 9.54 11.15
CA ALA A 49 12.21 10.51 12.21
C ALA A 49 12.91 11.78 11.71
N GLU A 50 13.75 11.68 10.68
CA GLU A 50 14.39 12.84 10.05
C GLU A 50 13.36 13.76 9.36
N VAL A 51 12.33 13.20 8.74
CA VAL A 51 11.32 13.95 7.99
C VAL A 51 10.15 14.40 8.86
N PHE A 52 9.64 13.51 9.73
CA PHE A 52 8.45 13.78 10.55
C PHE A 52 8.75 14.26 11.97
N GLY A 53 9.99 14.13 12.44
CA GLY A 53 10.40 14.43 13.82
C GLY A 53 10.70 13.16 14.62
N ALA A 54 11.61 13.29 15.60
CA ALA A 54 12.09 12.14 16.38
C ALA A 54 11.01 11.50 17.28
N GLU A 55 9.99 12.24 17.61
CA GLU A 55 8.86 11.81 18.46
C GLU A 55 8.05 10.66 17.85
N VAL A 56 8.02 10.52 16.51
CA VAL A 56 7.24 9.47 15.83
C VAL A 56 7.78 8.05 16.05
N ILE A 57 9.02 7.91 16.54
CA ILE A 57 9.66 6.59 16.79
C ILE A 57 9.68 6.19 18.27
N HIS A 58 9.27 7.07 19.20
CA HIS A 58 9.38 6.87 20.65
C HIS A 58 8.06 6.42 21.33
N HIS A 59 7.05 6.00 20.54
CA HIS A 59 5.81 5.51 21.13
C HIS A 59 5.98 4.11 21.72
N GLU A 60 5.85 4.04 23.07
CA GLU A 60 5.58 2.78 23.76
C GLU A 60 4.15 2.32 23.47
N ALA A 61 4.01 1.01 23.23
CA ALA A 61 2.72 0.37 23.05
C ALA A 61 1.80 0.65 24.25
N GLY A 62 0.73 1.40 24.05
CA GLY A 62 -0.27 1.62 25.10
C GLY A 62 -0.94 2.98 25.10
N ASN A 63 -0.37 4.00 24.52
CA ASN A 63 -1.02 5.29 24.37
C ASN A 63 -1.43 5.50 22.91
N SER A 64 -2.69 5.22 22.60
CA SER A 64 -3.31 5.75 21.38
C SER A 64 -3.29 7.27 21.49
N PRO A 65 -2.61 8.00 20.62
CA PRO A 65 -2.74 9.44 20.61
C PRO A 65 -4.10 9.78 20.03
N SER A 66 -4.92 10.37 20.85
CA SER A 66 -5.98 11.26 20.38
C SER A 66 -5.32 12.55 19.88
N GLY A 67 -4.66 12.47 18.75
CA GLY A 67 -3.90 13.57 18.14
C GLY A 67 -2.65 12.99 17.49
N GLY A 68 -2.55 13.05 16.15
CA GLY A 68 -1.39 12.59 15.41
C GLY A 68 -0.12 13.22 15.94
N LEU A 69 0.86 12.41 16.25
CA LEU A 69 2.21 12.84 16.60
C LEU A 69 3.03 12.96 15.34
N GLY A 70 3.49 14.14 15.10
CA GLY A 70 4.23 14.50 13.92
C GLY A 70 3.60 15.72 13.24
N ALA A 71 4.22 16.24 12.22
CA ALA A 71 3.89 17.50 11.58
C ALA A 71 2.46 17.63 11.00
N SER A 72 1.67 16.55 10.94
CA SER A 72 0.26 16.59 10.58
C SER A 72 -0.57 15.68 11.51
N HIS A 73 -1.74 16.18 11.93
CA HIS A 73 -2.65 15.49 12.86
C HIS A 73 -3.36 14.26 12.23
N ASN A 74 -3.17 14.00 10.96
CA ASN A 74 -3.80 12.94 10.17
C ASN A 74 -2.81 11.88 9.66
N PHE A 75 -1.55 11.87 10.16
CA PHE A 75 -0.57 10.84 9.84
C PHE A 75 -0.28 9.96 11.06
N PHE A 76 -0.57 8.67 10.94
CA PHE A 76 -0.51 7.70 12.04
C PHE A 76 0.56 6.65 11.78
N PHE A 77 1.67 6.72 12.52
CA PHE A 77 2.63 5.65 12.62
C PHE A 77 2.19 4.68 13.70
N ILE A 78 1.98 3.42 13.32
CA ILE A 78 1.53 2.38 14.24
C ILE A 78 2.52 1.21 14.24
N GLU A 79 2.46 0.37 15.27
CA GLU A 79 3.23 -0.87 15.30
C GLU A 79 2.76 -1.84 14.19
N PRO A 80 3.65 -2.77 13.75
CA PRO A 80 3.28 -3.78 12.78
C PRO A 80 2.07 -4.60 13.24
N LEU A 81 1.12 -4.77 12.34
CA LEU A 81 -0.13 -5.48 12.61
C LEU A 81 -0.01 -6.97 12.30
N GLN A 82 -0.80 -7.78 13.00
CA GLN A 82 -1.05 -9.15 12.59
C GLN A 82 -1.87 -9.18 11.29
N TYR A 83 -1.90 -10.34 10.61
CA TYR A 83 -2.49 -10.43 9.27
C TYR A 83 -3.97 -10.00 9.21
N LEU A 84 -4.78 -10.42 10.17
CA LEU A 84 -6.21 -10.10 10.16
C LEU A 84 -6.50 -8.61 10.36
N GLU A 85 -5.80 -7.97 11.29
CA GLU A 85 -5.91 -6.53 11.53
C GLU A 85 -5.40 -5.74 10.33
N PHE A 86 -4.33 -6.23 9.69
CA PHE A 86 -3.78 -5.61 8.49
C PHE A 86 -4.75 -5.68 7.30
N VAL A 87 -5.36 -6.85 7.06
CA VAL A 87 -6.37 -7.04 6.01
C VAL A 87 -7.60 -6.16 6.26
N TYR A 88 -8.05 -6.06 7.52
CA TYR A 88 -9.15 -5.17 7.88
C TYR A 88 -8.82 -3.70 7.56
N LEU A 89 -7.61 -3.24 7.93
CA LEU A 89 -7.16 -1.89 7.63
C LEU A 89 -7.08 -1.65 6.12
N MET A 90 -6.57 -2.62 5.36
CA MET A 90 -6.51 -2.58 3.91
C MET A 90 -7.92 -2.51 3.28
N GLU A 91 -8.86 -3.29 3.79
CA GLU A 91 -10.27 -3.23 3.37
C GLU A 91 -10.90 -1.84 3.61
N LYS A 92 -10.59 -1.20 4.73
CA LYS A 92 -11.11 0.15 5.06
C LYS A 92 -10.37 1.29 4.37
N SER A 93 -9.21 1.03 3.79
CA SER A 93 -8.45 2.06 3.08
C SER A 93 -9.08 2.40 1.72
N THR A 94 -8.85 3.63 1.24
CA THR A 94 -9.24 4.06 -0.12
C THR A 94 -8.14 3.70 -1.11
N VAL A 95 -6.90 4.05 -0.82
CA VAL A 95 -5.72 3.81 -1.66
C VAL A 95 -4.67 3.08 -0.83
N VAL A 96 -3.91 2.20 -1.46
CA VAL A 96 -2.77 1.50 -0.87
C VAL A 96 -1.48 1.93 -1.56
N LEU A 97 -0.53 2.47 -0.80
CA LEU A 97 0.82 2.81 -1.25
C LEU A 97 1.79 1.81 -0.64
N THR A 98 2.48 1.02 -1.45
CA THR A 98 3.27 -0.12 -0.95
C THR A 98 4.53 -0.39 -1.76
N ASP A 99 5.51 -1.05 -1.16
CA ASP A 99 6.65 -1.68 -1.86
C ASP A 99 6.61 -3.22 -1.82
N SER A 100 5.53 -3.80 -1.26
CA SER A 100 5.36 -5.23 -1.07
C SER A 100 4.76 -5.93 -2.30
N GLY A 101 5.37 -7.05 -2.73
CA GLY A 101 4.83 -7.92 -3.78
C GLY A 101 3.50 -8.57 -3.40
N GLY A 102 3.34 -9.01 -2.14
CA GLY A 102 2.10 -9.65 -1.68
C GLY A 102 0.90 -8.70 -1.69
N ILE A 103 1.10 -7.45 -1.30
CA ILE A 103 0.03 -6.44 -1.30
C ILE A 103 -0.45 -6.12 -2.72
N GLN A 104 0.42 -6.21 -3.73
CA GLN A 104 0.04 -6.09 -5.14
C GLN A 104 -0.95 -7.17 -5.59
N GLU A 105 -0.98 -8.31 -4.91
CA GLU A 105 -1.92 -9.41 -5.19
C GLU A 105 -3.20 -9.30 -4.35
N GLU A 106 -3.07 -8.91 -3.09
CA GLU A 106 -4.18 -8.93 -2.12
C GLU A 106 -5.09 -7.70 -2.22
N ALA A 107 -4.52 -6.49 -2.30
CA ALA A 107 -5.30 -5.26 -2.30
C ALA A 107 -6.24 -5.11 -3.52
N PRO A 108 -5.84 -5.48 -4.75
CA PRO A 108 -6.77 -5.51 -5.89
C PRO A 108 -7.96 -6.45 -5.69
N GLY A 109 -7.77 -7.55 -4.96
CA GLY A 109 -8.85 -8.48 -4.58
C GLY A 109 -9.93 -7.84 -3.71
N LEU A 110 -9.57 -6.77 -2.99
CA LEU A 110 -10.47 -5.94 -2.17
C LEU A 110 -10.97 -4.70 -2.93
N GLY A 111 -10.70 -4.58 -4.23
CA GLY A 111 -11.06 -3.41 -5.03
C GLY A 111 -10.30 -2.14 -4.65
N LYS A 112 -9.06 -2.28 -4.18
CA LYS A 112 -8.24 -1.12 -3.77
C LYS A 112 -7.21 -0.79 -4.84
N PRO A 113 -7.16 0.47 -5.33
CA PRO A 113 -6.06 0.97 -6.14
C PRO A 113 -4.74 0.84 -5.40
N VAL A 114 -3.70 0.34 -6.09
CA VAL A 114 -2.38 0.10 -5.52
C VAL A 114 -1.33 0.90 -6.26
N LEU A 115 -0.62 1.74 -5.53
CA LEU A 115 0.55 2.46 -6.01
C LEU A 115 1.80 1.79 -5.44
N VAL A 116 2.72 1.38 -6.32
CA VAL A 116 3.89 0.59 -5.93
C VAL A 116 5.15 1.44 -5.98
N MET A 117 5.78 1.62 -4.83
CA MET A 117 7.02 2.36 -4.63
C MET A 117 8.25 1.52 -5.04
N ARG A 118 8.26 1.07 -6.30
CA ARG A 118 9.35 0.31 -6.92
C ARG A 118 9.47 0.73 -8.38
N ASP A 119 10.67 0.67 -8.92
CA ASP A 119 10.92 0.95 -10.35
C ASP A 119 10.49 -0.21 -11.25
N THR A 120 10.48 -1.41 -10.68
CA THR A 120 10.08 -2.65 -11.37
C THR A 120 9.19 -3.50 -10.47
N THR A 121 8.43 -4.40 -11.07
CA THR A 121 7.66 -5.40 -10.32
C THR A 121 7.79 -6.77 -10.96
N GLU A 122 7.81 -7.79 -10.13
CA GLU A 122 7.67 -9.19 -10.54
C GLU A 122 6.19 -9.60 -10.80
N ARG A 123 5.29 -8.63 -10.83
CA ARG A 123 3.83 -8.78 -11.04
C ARG A 123 3.34 -8.02 -12.27
N PRO A 124 3.84 -8.34 -13.48
CA PRO A 124 3.49 -7.61 -14.70
C PRO A 124 2.00 -7.72 -15.05
N GLU A 125 1.31 -8.76 -14.57
CA GLU A 125 -0.12 -8.97 -14.79
C GLU A 125 -0.96 -7.84 -14.16
N ALA A 126 -0.59 -7.37 -12.96
CA ALA A 126 -1.27 -6.29 -12.27
C ALA A 126 -1.14 -4.95 -13.00
N LEU A 127 0.02 -4.68 -13.59
CA LEU A 127 0.21 -3.49 -14.43
C LEU A 127 -0.67 -3.55 -15.68
N LYS A 128 -0.71 -4.71 -16.34
CA LYS A 128 -1.51 -4.89 -17.57
C LYS A 128 -3.00 -4.79 -17.31
N SER A 129 -3.46 -5.28 -16.16
CA SER A 129 -4.88 -5.19 -15.76
C SER A 129 -5.27 -3.78 -15.30
N GLY A 130 -4.30 -2.92 -14.97
CA GLY A 130 -4.55 -1.58 -14.47
C GLY A 130 -4.97 -1.51 -12.99
N THR A 131 -4.76 -2.59 -12.22
CA THR A 131 -5.02 -2.62 -10.77
C THR A 131 -3.89 -2.01 -9.95
N VAL A 132 -2.69 -1.90 -10.55
CA VAL A 132 -1.46 -1.44 -9.93
C VAL A 132 -0.75 -0.44 -10.84
N HIS A 133 -0.22 0.65 -10.30
CA HIS A 133 0.69 1.56 -10.97
C HIS A 133 2.03 1.62 -10.24
N LEU A 134 3.15 1.64 -10.99
CA LEU A 134 4.48 1.86 -10.44
C LEU A 134 4.73 3.36 -10.30
N VAL A 135 5.14 3.78 -9.11
CA VAL A 135 5.49 5.18 -8.81
C VAL A 135 6.98 5.34 -8.41
N GLY A 136 7.70 4.22 -8.29
CA GLY A 136 9.10 4.25 -7.88
C GLY A 136 9.32 4.95 -6.55
N THR A 137 10.49 5.55 -6.40
CA THR A 137 10.83 6.41 -5.25
C THR A 137 10.74 7.89 -5.58
N ASN A 138 10.14 8.24 -6.72
CA ASN A 138 10.05 9.61 -7.20
C ASN A 138 8.96 10.37 -6.44
N HIS A 139 9.37 11.42 -5.72
CA HIS A 139 8.50 12.28 -4.92
C HIS A 139 7.30 12.81 -5.72
N ASP A 140 7.56 13.46 -6.85
CA ASP A 140 6.51 14.14 -7.62
C ASP A 140 5.52 13.14 -8.24
N LEU A 141 6.02 11.98 -8.67
CA LEU A 141 5.17 10.92 -9.20
C LEU A 141 4.26 10.32 -8.13
N ILE A 142 4.80 10.07 -6.92
CA ILE A 142 4.01 9.62 -5.77
C ILE A 142 2.91 10.63 -5.44
N VAL A 143 3.27 11.91 -5.30
CA VAL A 143 2.30 12.97 -4.98
C VAL A 143 1.24 13.10 -6.06
N ASN A 144 1.61 13.07 -7.33
CA ASN A 144 0.68 13.22 -8.45
C ASN A 144 -0.27 12.03 -8.57
N GLU A 145 0.23 10.79 -8.50
CA GLU A 145 -0.62 9.59 -8.64
C GLU A 145 -1.57 9.42 -7.45
N VAL A 146 -1.11 9.67 -6.21
CA VAL A 146 -2.00 9.67 -5.04
C VAL A 146 -3.05 10.75 -5.16
N SER A 147 -2.66 11.97 -5.54
CA SER A 147 -3.60 13.08 -5.73
C SER A 147 -4.64 12.76 -6.80
N THR A 148 -4.23 12.18 -7.92
CA THR A 148 -5.16 11.75 -8.97
C THR A 148 -6.21 10.78 -8.45
N LEU A 149 -5.82 9.80 -7.62
CA LEU A 149 -6.77 8.84 -7.07
C LEU A 149 -7.66 9.42 -5.96
N LEU A 150 -7.24 10.48 -5.29
CA LEU A 150 -8.05 11.14 -4.26
C LEU A 150 -9.00 12.20 -4.86
N ASP A 151 -8.58 12.89 -5.91
CA ASP A 151 -9.29 14.04 -6.48
C ASP A 151 -10.19 13.67 -7.68
N ASP A 152 -9.88 12.57 -8.40
CA ASP A 152 -10.61 12.13 -9.61
C ASP A 152 -11.32 10.79 -9.37
N ALA A 153 -12.63 10.85 -9.16
CA ALA A 153 -13.47 9.67 -8.96
C ALA A 153 -13.46 8.72 -10.18
N VAL A 154 -13.26 9.23 -11.40
CA VAL A 154 -13.22 8.40 -12.62
C VAL A 154 -11.92 7.61 -12.67
N ALA A 155 -10.79 8.25 -12.36
CA ALA A 155 -9.49 7.58 -12.24
C ALA A 155 -9.51 6.52 -11.14
N TYR A 156 -10.07 6.85 -9.99
CA TYR A 156 -10.26 5.91 -8.88
C TYR A 156 -11.11 4.70 -9.29
N GLU A 157 -12.29 4.93 -9.86
CA GLU A 157 -13.18 3.85 -10.28
C GLU A 157 -12.56 2.94 -11.35
N LYS A 158 -11.85 3.52 -12.30
CA LYS A 158 -11.15 2.76 -13.35
C LYS A 158 -10.18 1.76 -12.74
N MET A 159 -9.43 2.16 -11.72
CA MET A 159 -8.42 1.33 -11.09
C MET A 159 -9.02 0.35 -10.08
N SER A 160 -9.97 0.80 -9.25
CA SER A 160 -10.61 -0.02 -8.21
C SER A 160 -11.53 -1.10 -8.78
N LYS A 161 -12.11 -0.88 -9.97
CA LYS A 161 -12.98 -1.83 -10.67
C LYS A 161 -12.24 -2.64 -11.75
N ALA A 162 -10.93 -2.46 -11.91
CA ALA A 162 -10.13 -3.24 -12.83
C ALA A 162 -10.13 -4.73 -12.43
N VAL A 163 -10.06 -5.61 -13.42
CA VAL A 163 -10.16 -7.06 -13.17
C VAL A 163 -8.90 -7.54 -12.45
N ASN A 164 -9.07 -8.17 -11.29
CA ASN A 164 -7.96 -8.77 -10.56
C ASN A 164 -7.37 -9.94 -11.36
N PRO A 165 -6.10 -9.87 -11.78
CA PRO A 165 -5.48 -10.90 -12.63
C PRO A 165 -5.11 -12.18 -11.87
N TYR A 166 -5.12 -12.16 -10.53
CA TYR A 166 -4.59 -13.25 -9.70
C TYR A 166 -5.60 -14.37 -9.42
N GLY A 167 -6.84 -14.22 -9.86
CA GLY A 167 -7.80 -15.30 -9.81
C GLY A 167 -9.17 -14.90 -9.25
N ASP A 168 -10.02 -15.92 -9.15
CA ASP A 168 -11.43 -15.81 -8.70
C ASP A 168 -11.66 -16.47 -7.33
N GLY A 169 -10.61 -16.77 -6.58
CA GLY A 169 -10.69 -17.41 -5.26
C GLY A 169 -11.01 -18.91 -5.30
N LYS A 170 -11.14 -19.53 -6.48
CA LYS A 170 -11.55 -20.96 -6.62
C LYS A 170 -10.38 -21.92 -6.90
N ALA A 171 -9.14 -21.49 -6.70
CA ALA A 171 -7.95 -22.30 -6.98
C ALA A 171 -7.96 -23.61 -6.18
N CYS A 172 -8.22 -23.57 -4.87
CA CYS A 172 -8.27 -24.76 -4.03
C CYS A 172 -9.29 -25.80 -4.52
N SER A 173 -10.50 -25.36 -4.88
CA SER A 173 -11.52 -26.25 -5.44
C SER A 173 -11.08 -26.90 -6.75
N ARG A 174 -10.43 -26.14 -7.63
CA ARG A 174 -9.88 -26.67 -8.89
C ARG A 174 -8.78 -27.69 -8.64
N ILE A 175 -7.88 -27.42 -7.69
CA ILE A 175 -6.79 -28.32 -7.33
C ILE A 175 -7.36 -29.65 -6.81
N VAL A 176 -8.30 -29.62 -5.86
CA VAL A 176 -8.93 -30.83 -5.31
C VAL A 176 -9.61 -31.64 -6.40
N ARG A 177 -10.36 -31.01 -7.30
CA ARG A 177 -11.00 -31.67 -8.43
C ARG A 177 -9.98 -32.32 -9.38
N ALA A 178 -8.91 -31.60 -9.71
CA ALA A 178 -7.83 -32.14 -10.54
C ALA A 178 -7.15 -33.36 -9.89
N LEU A 179 -6.91 -33.34 -8.57
CA LEU A 179 -6.34 -34.45 -7.83
C LEU A 179 -7.27 -35.66 -7.80
N ASN A 180 -8.59 -35.44 -7.86
CA ASN A 180 -9.60 -36.52 -7.98
C ASN A 180 -9.79 -37.02 -9.42
N GLY A 181 -8.97 -36.59 -10.37
CA GLY A 181 -9.05 -37.02 -11.77
C GLY A 181 -10.14 -36.32 -12.61
N GLU A 182 -10.76 -35.28 -12.08
CA GLU A 182 -11.77 -34.50 -12.81
C GLU A 182 -11.12 -33.53 -13.79
N ALA A 183 -11.78 -33.33 -14.95
CA ALA A 183 -11.38 -32.26 -15.87
C ALA A 183 -11.66 -30.89 -15.25
N VAL A 184 -10.63 -30.03 -15.20
CA VAL A 184 -10.71 -28.68 -14.66
C VAL A 184 -10.36 -27.67 -15.74
N GLY A 185 -11.27 -26.74 -16.03
CA GLY A 185 -11.01 -25.62 -16.94
C GLY A 185 -9.95 -24.67 -16.40
N ARG A 186 -9.21 -24.02 -17.30
CA ARG A 186 -8.30 -22.93 -16.92
C ARG A 186 -9.11 -21.69 -16.51
N TYR A 187 -8.59 -20.95 -15.53
CA TYR A 187 -9.07 -19.61 -15.27
C TYR A 187 -8.56 -18.67 -16.37
N GLU A 188 -9.45 -17.96 -17.02
CA GLU A 188 -9.11 -16.91 -17.98
C GLU A 188 -9.54 -15.58 -17.40
N VAL A 189 -8.60 -14.65 -17.32
CA VAL A 189 -8.88 -13.24 -16.98
C VAL A 189 -9.70 -12.67 -18.13
N LYS A 190 -10.92 -12.25 -17.84
CA LYS A 190 -11.83 -11.66 -18.84
C LYS A 190 -11.67 -10.16 -18.92
#